data_99e38ad0687852e419a28ac3fe42e693
#
_entry.id   99e38ad0687852e419a28ac3fe42e693
#
_cell.length_a   1.000
_cell.length_b   1.000
_cell.length_c   1.000
_cell.angle_alpha   90.00
_cell.angle_beta   90.00
_cell.angle_gamma   90.00
#
_symmetry.space_group_name_H-M   'P 1'
#
loop_
_entity.id
_entity.type
_entity.pdbx_description
1 polymer ?
#
loop_
_entity_poly.entity_id
_entity_poly.type
_entity_poly.pdbx_seq_one_letter_code
_entity_poly.pdbx_strand_id
1 'polypeptide(L)'
;MAEREHIGFIVSAWDESGRSGGDSRIRVTGRLEDGRSFALLVPSGPPSLYVNLSQGAQALEVLRTQRLADAALDSNAWTDLPGAPLARLIVTRATLGAAERALASAGVRVHALERPRADQTLAQLGLAGPVRIRGEEQPGRRVDCVFVGPALSPSEIEPQLKWLALDIETDPQGTVTAVSLAGWGGEGEVLFVGEPLPAPFIASFATEAELLAALARRIAARDPDVITGWNVIDFDLDVLFRRFAEHKVPFLAGRTADPVARTGARQTVRVPGRAVLDALRLVRGSGERFEDLSLEAVAQAVLGEGKTVHAKGEEKLAELARLRRDEPVNFCAYCLRDSELVLRILAKTGLDALTARRAALTGVPLELAWTSIPAFERIYATGLRARHVLPPEKDDQRQVSGAAGGTVLEAFSGIYPNVLVYDFRSLYPSIIRTFNIDPLSHARSRGALVADEIEAPNGARFERKAGILPEIISRYAAEREAALAKGDDTAAYVYKILQNSFYGVLGAPGCRYALTGLAAAITSFGKKFLTAARDFFEARGKRVLYGDTDSVFVLSGLPEGATCAELLAQGDRDAAALNLQLTRSIEAEHRVPSFLKIRCDKAYRRFLIPRM
;
A
#
# COMPACT_ATOMS: atom_id res chain seq x y z
N MET A 1 -18.82 8.11 -35.43
CA MET A 1 -19.49 7.90 -34.13
C MET A 1 -18.75 8.76 -33.12
N ALA A 2 -19.46 9.52 -32.29
CA ALA A 2 -18.78 10.30 -31.26
C ALA A 2 -18.08 9.36 -30.29
N GLU A 3 -16.79 9.58 -30.03
CA GLU A 3 -16.06 8.87 -29.00
C GLU A 3 -16.77 9.09 -27.66
N ARG A 4 -17.33 8.01 -27.11
CA ARG A 4 -17.94 8.08 -25.79
C ARG A 4 -16.85 8.09 -24.74
N GLU A 5 -17.05 8.93 -23.74
CA GLU A 5 -16.21 9.00 -22.55
C GLU A 5 -16.82 8.13 -21.45
N HIS A 6 -15.97 7.32 -20.81
CA HIS A 6 -16.34 6.49 -19.68
C HIS A 6 -15.43 6.78 -18.49
N ILE A 7 -15.97 6.69 -17.30
CA ILE A 7 -15.21 6.79 -16.05
C ILE A 7 -15.26 5.42 -15.39
N GLY A 8 -14.13 4.99 -14.81
CA GLY A 8 -14.05 3.71 -14.15
C GLY A 8 -12.92 3.63 -13.13
N PHE A 9 -12.82 2.48 -12.48
CA PHE A 9 -11.77 2.17 -11.51
C PHE A 9 -11.00 0.93 -11.95
N ILE A 10 -9.67 1.03 -11.96
CA ILE A 10 -8.76 -0.08 -12.29
C ILE A 10 -8.66 -1.04 -11.10
N VAL A 11 -8.98 -2.30 -11.35
CA VAL A 11 -8.92 -3.38 -10.34
C VAL A 11 -7.60 -4.16 -10.46
N SER A 12 -7.22 -4.52 -11.68
CA SER A 12 -6.02 -5.32 -11.92
C SER A 12 -5.34 -4.93 -13.23
N ALA A 13 -4.02 -5.02 -13.27
CA ALA A 13 -3.24 -4.76 -14.48
C ALA A 13 -2.04 -5.72 -14.56
N TRP A 14 -1.73 -6.21 -15.77
CA TRP A 14 -0.57 -7.10 -15.99
C TRP A 14 -0.06 -7.04 -17.42
N ASP A 15 1.15 -7.54 -17.59
CA ASP A 15 1.79 -7.61 -18.90
C ASP A 15 1.18 -8.73 -19.74
N GLU A 16 0.66 -8.40 -20.90
CA GLU A 16 0.20 -9.38 -21.87
C GLU A 16 1.35 -9.74 -22.81
N SER A 17 1.93 -10.93 -22.62
CA SER A 17 2.95 -11.46 -23.52
C SER A 17 2.27 -11.89 -24.83
N GLY A 18 2.45 -11.14 -25.90
CA GLY A 18 2.04 -11.57 -27.24
C GLY A 18 2.65 -12.92 -27.58
N ARG A 19 1.84 -13.91 -27.97
CA ARG A 19 2.29 -15.26 -28.40
C ARG A 19 3.11 -15.25 -29.68
N SER A 20 3.23 -14.11 -30.35
CA SER A 20 3.98 -13.93 -31.61
C SER A 20 4.49 -12.52 -31.71
N GLY A 21 5.73 -12.25 -31.29
CA GLY A 21 6.56 -11.08 -31.64
C GLY A 21 5.93 -9.67 -31.81
N GLY A 22 4.66 -9.52 -31.51
CA GLY A 22 3.91 -8.29 -31.69
C GLY A 22 4.10 -7.29 -30.53
N ASP A 23 3.53 -6.10 -30.71
CA ASP A 23 3.60 -4.96 -29.79
C ASP A 23 3.33 -5.35 -28.34
N SER A 24 4.21 -4.92 -27.48
CA SER A 24 4.08 -5.11 -26.02
C SER A 24 2.84 -4.37 -25.52
N ARG A 25 1.93 -5.07 -24.88
CA ARG A 25 0.68 -4.51 -24.33
C ARG A 25 0.56 -4.84 -22.85
N ILE A 26 -0.11 -3.98 -22.14
CA ILE A 26 -0.64 -4.30 -20.83
C ILE A 26 -2.15 -4.51 -20.95
N ARG A 27 -2.65 -5.47 -20.21
CA ARG A 27 -4.08 -5.64 -19.99
C ARG A 27 -4.46 -5.05 -18.65
N VAL A 28 -5.48 -4.20 -18.66
CA VAL A 28 -6.05 -3.57 -17.47
C VAL A 28 -7.50 -3.98 -17.37
N THR A 29 -7.97 -4.34 -16.19
CA THR A 29 -9.39 -4.64 -15.95
C THR A 29 -9.92 -3.81 -14.80
N GLY A 30 -11.21 -3.57 -14.81
CA GLY A 30 -11.84 -2.78 -13.78
C GLY A 30 -13.35 -2.73 -13.91
N ARG A 31 -13.96 -1.74 -13.26
CA ARG A 31 -15.39 -1.48 -13.28
C ARG A 31 -15.67 -0.02 -13.63
N LEU A 32 -16.60 0.18 -14.56
CA LEU A 32 -17.10 1.50 -14.92
C LEU A 32 -18.07 2.02 -13.86
N GLU A 33 -18.30 3.31 -13.85
CA GLU A 33 -19.25 3.99 -12.96
C GLU A 33 -20.68 3.47 -13.13
N ASP A 34 -21.06 3.02 -14.34
CA ASP A 34 -22.37 2.42 -14.62
C ASP A 34 -22.49 0.95 -14.15
N GLY A 35 -21.47 0.41 -13.49
CA GLY A 35 -21.44 -0.94 -12.93
C GLY A 35 -20.98 -2.03 -13.90
N ARG A 36 -20.68 -1.72 -15.15
CA ARG A 36 -20.16 -2.70 -16.14
C ARG A 36 -18.67 -2.96 -15.92
N SER A 37 -18.23 -4.18 -16.14
CA SER A 37 -16.82 -4.54 -16.14
C SER A 37 -16.14 -4.19 -17.47
N PHE A 38 -14.88 -3.76 -17.41
CA PHE A 38 -14.11 -3.43 -18.61
C PHE A 38 -12.75 -4.12 -18.66
N ALA A 39 -12.23 -4.22 -19.89
CA ALA A 39 -10.82 -4.50 -20.15
C ALA A 39 -10.24 -3.46 -21.12
N LEU A 40 -9.02 -2.98 -20.81
CA LEU A 40 -8.25 -2.12 -21.69
C LEU A 40 -7.04 -2.89 -22.20
N LEU A 41 -6.79 -2.81 -23.49
CA LEU A 41 -5.56 -3.27 -24.14
C LEU A 41 -4.72 -2.03 -24.46
N VAL A 42 -3.73 -1.74 -23.60
CA VAL A 42 -2.94 -0.51 -23.69
C VAL A 42 -1.55 -0.84 -24.20
N PRO A 43 -1.05 -0.17 -25.25
CA PRO A 43 0.32 -0.33 -25.66
C PRO A 43 1.26 -0.01 -24.50
N SER A 44 2.22 -0.90 -24.20
CA SER A 44 3.31 -0.60 -23.29
C SER A 44 4.47 -0.01 -24.09
N GLY A 45 5.18 0.97 -23.51
CA GLY A 45 6.35 1.55 -24.15
C GLY A 45 7.44 0.52 -24.42
N PRO A 46 8.39 0.82 -25.31
CA PRO A 46 9.52 -0.04 -25.58
C PRO A 46 10.45 -0.15 -24.35
N PRO A 47 11.14 -1.28 -24.19
CA PRO A 47 12.18 -1.40 -23.17
C PRO A 47 13.35 -0.46 -23.43
N SER A 48 14.08 -0.15 -22.37
CA SER A 48 15.21 0.77 -22.42
C SER A 48 16.43 0.20 -21.71
N LEU A 49 17.60 0.48 -22.25
CA LEU A 49 18.91 0.21 -21.67
C LEU A 49 19.53 1.54 -21.24
N TYR A 50 20.13 1.58 -20.07
CA TYR A 50 20.84 2.76 -19.57
C TYR A 50 22.34 2.44 -19.51
N VAL A 51 23.13 3.29 -20.14
CA VAL A 51 24.60 3.19 -20.18
C VAL A 51 25.21 4.53 -19.76
N ASN A 52 26.51 4.59 -19.45
CA ASN A 52 27.18 5.87 -19.22
C ASN A 52 27.00 6.78 -20.44
N LEU A 53 26.77 8.06 -20.21
CA LEU A 53 26.57 9.03 -21.31
C LEU A 53 27.76 9.05 -22.28
N SER A 54 28.99 8.94 -21.78
CA SER A 54 30.19 8.87 -22.60
C SER A 54 30.25 7.67 -23.52
N GLN A 55 29.51 6.59 -23.22
CA GLN A 55 29.43 5.36 -24.04
C GLN A 55 28.16 5.32 -24.91
N GLY A 56 27.28 6.31 -24.81
CA GLY A 56 25.99 6.31 -25.51
C GLY A 56 26.10 6.21 -27.04
N ALA A 57 27.00 6.97 -27.62
CA ALA A 57 27.25 6.93 -29.09
C ALA A 57 27.85 5.58 -29.52
N GLN A 58 28.83 5.04 -28.80
CA GLN A 58 29.41 3.71 -29.04
C GLN A 58 28.34 2.62 -28.92
N ALA A 59 27.53 2.68 -27.89
CA ALA A 59 26.44 1.73 -27.67
C ALA A 59 25.43 1.72 -28.81
N LEU A 60 25.04 2.92 -29.27
CA LEU A 60 24.13 3.05 -30.41
C LEU A 60 24.71 2.47 -31.70
N GLU A 61 25.98 2.73 -31.97
CA GLU A 61 26.69 2.20 -33.15
C GLU A 61 26.79 0.67 -33.11
N VAL A 62 27.12 0.07 -31.97
CA VAL A 62 27.13 -1.39 -31.78
C VAL A 62 25.77 -2.01 -32.10
N LEU A 63 24.67 -1.41 -31.58
CA LEU A 63 23.33 -1.91 -31.82
C LEU A 63 22.91 -1.79 -33.30
N ARG A 64 23.28 -0.70 -33.99
CA ARG A 64 23.00 -0.49 -35.40
C ARG A 64 23.78 -1.46 -36.30
N THR A 65 25.07 -1.65 -36.05
CA THR A 65 25.93 -2.54 -36.81
C THR A 65 25.43 -3.99 -36.73
N GLN A 66 24.91 -4.42 -35.62
CA GLN A 66 24.35 -5.75 -35.44
C GLN A 66 22.88 -5.88 -35.89
N ARG A 67 22.31 -4.85 -36.52
CA ARG A 67 20.92 -4.81 -36.98
C ARG A 67 19.90 -5.05 -35.85
N LEU A 68 20.28 -4.75 -34.63
CA LEU A 68 19.41 -4.74 -33.46
C LEU A 68 18.65 -3.41 -33.35
N ALA A 69 18.56 -2.71 -34.44
CA ALA A 69 18.56 -1.28 -34.56
C ALA A 69 17.25 -0.62 -34.92
N ASP A 70 16.18 -0.86 -34.17
CA ASP A 70 15.26 0.23 -33.92
C ASP A 70 15.69 0.98 -32.65
N ALA A 71 16.97 0.88 -32.31
CA ALA A 71 17.53 1.56 -31.17
C ALA A 71 17.62 3.07 -31.44
N ALA A 72 16.94 3.85 -30.63
CA ALA A 72 17.04 5.30 -30.61
C ALA A 72 17.67 5.76 -29.29
N LEU A 73 18.52 6.79 -29.40
CA LEU A 73 19.02 7.50 -28.22
C LEU A 73 17.95 8.48 -27.75
N ASP A 74 17.54 8.39 -26.49
CA ASP A 74 16.64 9.40 -25.90
C ASP A 74 17.40 10.73 -25.79
N SER A 75 16.79 11.79 -26.28
CA SER A 75 17.36 13.15 -26.22
C SER A 75 17.35 13.75 -24.83
N ASN A 76 16.61 13.17 -23.88
CA ASN A 76 16.57 13.67 -22.52
C ASN A 76 17.83 13.27 -21.75
N ALA A 77 18.38 14.20 -20.98
CA ALA A 77 19.50 13.93 -20.08
C ALA A 77 19.02 13.15 -18.86
N TRP A 78 19.36 11.86 -18.80
CA TRP A 78 19.10 11.01 -17.64
C TRP A 78 20.28 11.01 -16.68
N THR A 79 20.02 10.79 -15.40
CA THR A 79 21.05 10.58 -14.38
C THR A 79 20.71 9.37 -13.52
N ASP A 80 21.71 8.76 -12.89
CA ASP A 80 21.46 7.89 -11.75
C ASP A 80 21.12 8.72 -10.47
N LEU A 81 20.88 8.03 -9.36
CA LEU A 81 20.53 8.69 -8.10
C LEU A 81 21.66 9.61 -7.59
N PRO A 82 22.95 9.22 -7.60
CA PRO A 82 24.08 10.11 -7.27
C PRO A 82 24.31 11.28 -8.24
N GLY A 83 23.73 11.24 -9.43
CA GLY A 83 23.83 12.32 -10.43
C GLY A 83 24.79 12.03 -11.60
N ALA A 84 25.31 10.80 -11.75
CA ALA A 84 26.12 10.44 -12.91
C ALA A 84 25.25 10.46 -14.18
N PRO A 85 25.72 11.09 -15.28
CA PRO A 85 24.93 11.22 -16.51
C PRO A 85 24.82 9.89 -17.26
N LEU A 86 23.60 9.57 -17.70
CA LEU A 86 23.24 8.34 -18.41
C LEU A 86 22.67 8.62 -19.79
N ALA A 87 23.00 7.78 -20.75
CA ALA A 87 22.33 7.67 -22.03
C ALA A 87 21.27 6.56 -21.96
N ARG A 88 20.05 6.89 -22.36
CA ARG A 88 18.94 5.93 -22.48
C ARG A 88 18.81 5.49 -23.93
N LEU A 89 18.95 4.18 -24.15
CA LEU A 89 18.79 3.53 -25.45
C LEU A 89 17.44 2.81 -25.47
N ILE A 90 16.61 3.14 -26.44
CA ILE A 90 15.30 2.51 -26.63
C ILE A 90 15.48 1.36 -27.61
N VAL A 91 15.05 0.16 -27.19
CA VAL A 91 15.17 -1.09 -27.99
C VAL A 91 13.82 -1.80 -28.08
N THR A 92 13.68 -2.74 -28.97
CA THR A 92 12.48 -3.58 -29.03
C THR A 92 12.55 -4.73 -28.03
N ARG A 93 11.41 -5.27 -27.64
CA ARG A 93 11.37 -6.44 -26.74
C ARG A 93 12.02 -7.66 -27.37
N ALA A 94 11.88 -7.83 -28.69
CA ALA A 94 12.46 -8.93 -29.43
C ALA A 94 14.00 -8.91 -29.47
N THR A 95 14.59 -7.72 -29.53
CA THR A 95 16.04 -7.52 -29.65
C THR A 95 16.72 -7.31 -28.30
N LEU A 96 15.98 -7.12 -27.20
CA LEU A 96 16.51 -6.73 -25.90
C LEU A 96 17.67 -7.62 -25.41
N GLY A 97 17.48 -8.93 -25.35
CA GLY A 97 18.52 -9.85 -24.87
C GLY A 97 19.73 -9.94 -25.80
N ALA A 98 19.54 -9.73 -27.11
CA ALA A 98 20.64 -9.66 -28.08
C ALA A 98 21.40 -8.32 -27.92
N ALA A 99 20.67 -7.21 -27.69
CA ALA A 99 21.25 -5.91 -27.44
C ALA A 99 22.13 -5.89 -26.19
N GLU A 100 21.65 -6.49 -25.09
CA GLU A 100 22.40 -6.62 -23.83
C GLU A 100 23.73 -7.38 -24.04
N ARG A 101 23.68 -8.52 -24.71
CA ARG A 101 24.88 -9.32 -25.03
C ARG A 101 25.83 -8.58 -25.97
N ALA A 102 25.32 -7.89 -26.99
CA ALA A 102 26.13 -7.13 -27.93
C ALA A 102 26.89 -6.00 -27.24
N LEU A 103 26.22 -5.26 -26.37
CA LEU A 103 26.84 -4.19 -25.58
C LEU A 103 27.89 -4.73 -24.62
N ALA A 104 27.61 -5.82 -23.91
CA ALA A 104 28.58 -6.48 -23.03
C ALA A 104 29.84 -6.95 -23.81
N SER A 105 29.67 -7.56 -25.00
CA SER A 105 30.79 -7.99 -25.84
C SER A 105 31.62 -6.83 -26.37
N ALA A 106 31.03 -5.65 -26.52
CA ALA A 106 31.72 -4.42 -26.93
C ALA A 106 32.33 -3.63 -25.76
N GLY A 107 32.31 -4.16 -24.54
CA GLY A 107 32.82 -3.50 -23.33
C GLY A 107 31.95 -2.32 -22.83
N VAL A 108 30.73 -2.22 -23.32
CA VAL A 108 29.77 -1.20 -22.85
C VAL A 108 29.01 -1.75 -21.65
N ARG A 109 29.15 -1.08 -20.50
CA ARG A 109 28.46 -1.47 -19.28
C ARG A 109 27.02 -0.96 -19.28
N VAL A 110 26.05 -1.88 -19.23
CA VAL A 110 24.65 -1.56 -18.98
C VAL A 110 24.46 -1.35 -17.48
N HIS A 111 24.03 -0.13 -17.09
CA HIS A 111 23.76 0.23 -15.70
C HIS A 111 22.42 -0.31 -15.22
N ALA A 112 21.41 -0.27 -16.08
CA ALA A 112 20.10 -0.82 -15.80
C ALA A 112 19.36 -1.20 -17.08
N LEU A 113 18.50 -2.18 -16.93
CA LEU A 113 17.56 -2.64 -17.93
C LEU A 113 16.14 -2.33 -17.46
N GLU A 114 15.46 -1.46 -18.19
CA GLU A 114 14.07 -1.13 -17.90
C GLU A 114 13.14 -1.84 -18.89
N ARG A 115 12.38 -2.79 -18.36
CA ARG A 115 11.27 -3.43 -19.09
C ARG A 115 9.97 -2.74 -18.65
N PRO A 116 9.24 -2.09 -19.56
CA PRO A 116 7.94 -1.53 -19.21
C PRO A 116 7.05 -2.62 -18.65
N ARG A 117 6.54 -2.40 -17.47
CA ARG A 117 5.58 -3.27 -16.79
C ARG A 117 4.27 -2.52 -16.62
N ALA A 118 3.21 -3.26 -16.33
CA ALA A 118 1.89 -2.68 -16.16
C ALA A 118 1.88 -1.55 -15.14
N ASP A 119 2.55 -1.74 -13.98
CA ASP A 119 2.69 -0.73 -12.93
C ASP A 119 3.42 0.53 -13.41
N GLN A 120 4.46 0.39 -14.22
CA GLN A 120 5.21 1.51 -14.78
C GLN A 120 4.41 2.26 -15.85
N THR A 121 3.75 1.51 -16.76
CA THR A 121 2.91 2.12 -17.81
C THR A 121 1.77 2.93 -17.19
N LEU A 122 1.08 2.39 -16.19
CA LEU A 122 0.06 3.13 -15.45
C LEU A 122 0.63 4.37 -14.75
N ALA A 123 1.87 4.27 -14.19
CA ALA A 123 2.55 5.42 -13.59
C ALA A 123 2.85 6.54 -14.60
N GLN A 124 3.34 6.17 -15.77
CA GLN A 124 3.67 7.12 -16.83
C GLN A 124 2.40 7.85 -17.32
N LEU A 125 1.27 7.17 -17.32
CA LEU A 125 -0.05 7.74 -17.65
C LEU A 125 -0.67 8.51 -16.48
N GLY A 126 -0.01 8.57 -15.31
CA GLY A 126 -0.55 9.22 -14.10
C GLY A 126 -1.74 8.48 -13.46
N LEU A 127 -1.95 7.21 -13.82
CA LEU A 127 -3.11 6.44 -13.37
C LEU A 127 -2.84 5.72 -12.04
N ALA A 128 -3.78 5.91 -11.11
CA ALA A 128 -3.70 5.39 -9.73
C ALA A 128 -4.99 4.69 -9.27
N GLY A 129 -5.75 4.13 -10.22
CA GLY A 129 -7.03 3.47 -9.95
C GLY A 129 -8.18 4.14 -10.72
N PRO A 130 -8.64 5.34 -10.32
CA PRO A 130 -9.62 6.09 -11.09
C PRO A 130 -9.10 6.44 -12.48
N VAL A 131 -9.90 6.18 -13.52
CA VAL A 131 -9.49 6.36 -14.91
C VAL A 131 -10.64 6.89 -15.77
N ARG A 132 -10.31 7.84 -16.62
CA ARG A 132 -11.15 8.32 -17.71
C ARG A 132 -10.71 7.64 -18.99
N ILE A 133 -11.64 7.02 -19.69
CA ILE A 133 -11.42 6.19 -20.88
C ILE A 133 -12.14 6.87 -22.06
N ARG A 134 -11.41 7.17 -23.13
CA ARG A 134 -11.96 7.64 -24.41
C ARG A 134 -11.51 6.70 -25.50
N GLY A 135 -12.46 6.11 -26.21
CA GLY A 135 -12.20 5.16 -27.26
C GLY A 135 -13.45 4.43 -27.71
N GLU A 136 -13.29 3.57 -28.70
CA GLU A 136 -14.38 2.74 -29.21
C GLU A 136 -14.62 1.55 -28.27
N GLU A 137 -15.88 1.42 -27.80
CA GLU A 137 -16.32 0.31 -26.97
C GLU A 137 -16.63 -0.90 -27.84
N GLN A 138 -16.06 -2.05 -27.50
CA GLN A 138 -16.32 -3.34 -28.13
C GLN A 138 -16.89 -4.31 -27.10
N PRO A 139 -17.81 -5.23 -27.48
CA PRO A 139 -18.32 -6.23 -26.57
C PRO A 139 -17.22 -7.21 -26.12
N GLY A 140 -17.16 -7.50 -24.82
CA GLY A 140 -16.24 -8.45 -24.23
C GLY A 140 -16.83 -9.86 -24.12
N ARG A 141 -15.98 -10.88 -23.99
CA ARG A 141 -16.42 -12.27 -23.76
C ARG A 141 -16.50 -12.63 -22.27
N ARG A 142 -15.66 -12.00 -21.43
CA ARG A 142 -15.55 -12.25 -19.98
C ARG A 142 -15.58 -10.97 -19.15
N VAL A 143 -15.81 -9.87 -19.80
CA VAL A 143 -16.11 -8.53 -19.29
C VAL A 143 -17.19 -7.95 -20.18
N ASP A 144 -17.89 -6.93 -19.70
CA ASP A 144 -18.99 -6.34 -20.46
C ASP A 144 -18.46 -5.58 -21.69
N CYS A 145 -17.33 -4.88 -21.55
CA CYS A 145 -16.73 -4.11 -22.64
C CYS A 145 -15.20 -4.18 -22.70
N VAL A 146 -14.67 -3.97 -23.90
CA VAL A 146 -13.22 -3.93 -24.20
C VAL A 146 -12.90 -2.67 -24.98
N PHE A 147 -11.79 -2.01 -24.63
CA PHE A 147 -11.23 -0.89 -25.36
C PHE A 147 -9.81 -1.23 -25.83
N VAL A 148 -9.54 -1.03 -27.12
CA VAL A 148 -8.23 -1.29 -27.72
C VAL A 148 -7.53 0.01 -28.03
N GLY A 149 -6.39 0.27 -27.38
CA GLY A 149 -5.60 1.51 -27.55
C GLY A 149 -6.38 2.79 -27.18
N PRO A 150 -7.18 2.81 -26.09
CA PRO A 150 -7.94 3.99 -25.73
C PRO A 150 -7.02 5.13 -25.26
N ALA A 151 -7.49 6.36 -25.37
CA ALA A 151 -6.89 7.49 -24.67
C ALA A 151 -7.31 7.43 -23.19
N LEU A 152 -6.32 7.51 -22.29
CA LEU A 152 -6.51 7.39 -20.85
C LEU A 152 -6.02 8.64 -20.14
N SER A 153 -6.74 9.08 -19.12
CA SER A 153 -6.32 10.15 -18.22
C SER A 153 -6.82 9.88 -16.80
N PRO A 154 -6.19 10.51 -15.79
CA PRO A 154 -6.67 10.45 -14.41
C PRO A 154 -8.12 10.96 -14.30
N SER A 155 -8.87 10.40 -13.37
CA SER A 155 -10.23 10.82 -13.02
C SER A 155 -10.41 10.79 -11.51
N GLU A 156 -11.57 11.27 -11.05
CA GLU A 156 -12.03 11.15 -9.68
C GLU A 156 -13.32 10.34 -9.67
N ILE A 157 -13.35 9.26 -8.91
CA ILE A 157 -14.52 8.42 -8.68
C ILE A 157 -14.39 7.70 -7.35
N GLU A 158 -15.46 7.60 -6.61
CA GLU A 158 -15.58 6.63 -5.52
C GLU A 158 -15.84 5.24 -6.10
N PRO A 159 -14.91 4.29 -5.93
CA PRO A 159 -15.05 2.99 -6.55
C PRO A 159 -16.18 2.17 -5.93
N GLN A 160 -17.14 1.76 -6.76
CA GLN A 160 -18.21 0.83 -6.40
C GLN A 160 -17.80 -0.58 -6.80
N LEU A 161 -16.89 -1.19 -6.03
CA LEU A 161 -16.36 -2.52 -6.33
C LEU A 161 -17.34 -3.62 -5.90
N LYS A 162 -17.49 -4.64 -6.73
CA LYS A 162 -18.25 -5.85 -6.37
C LYS A 162 -17.34 -6.80 -5.60
N TRP A 163 -17.69 -7.06 -4.33
CA TRP A 163 -16.99 -8.00 -3.47
C TRP A 163 -17.72 -9.33 -3.42
N LEU A 164 -16.95 -10.41 -3.41
CA LEU A 164 -17.42 -11.77 -3.22
C LEU A 164 -16.61 -12.41 -2.11
N ALA A 165 -17.24 -12.72 -0.99
CA ALA A 165 -16.63 -13.54 0.06
C ALA A 165 -16.80 -15.01 -0.29
N LEU A 166 -15.73 -15.78 -0.05
CA LEU A 166 -15.62 -17.21 -0.28
C LEU A 166 -15.07 -17.86 0.98
N ASP A 167 -15.64 -19.01 1.33
CA ASP A 167 -15.17 -19.88 2.39
C ASP A 167 -15.39 -21.33 1.98
N ILE A 168 -14.49 -22.24 2.38
CA ILE A 168 -14.58 -23.67 2.05
C ILE A 168 -14.61 -24.52 3.32
N GLU A 169 -15.33 -25.62 3.22
CA GLU A 169 -15.25 -26.70 4.21
C GLU A 169 -14.68 -27.97 3.58
N THR A 170 -13.76 -28.60 4.29
CA THR A 170 -13.11 -29.83 3.83
C THR A 170 -13.34 -30.98 4.79
N ASP A 171 -13.32 -32.19 4.26
CA ASP A 171 -13.23 -33.39 5.10
C ASP A 171 -11.80 -33.61 5.64
N PRO A 172 -11.57 -34.56 6.55
CA PRO A 172 -10.23 -34.88 7.07
C PRO A 172 -9.23 -35.31 6.01
N GLN A 173 -9.68 -35.73 4.83
CA GLN A 173 -8.85 -36.12 3.69
C GLN A 173 -8.47 -34.91 2.82
N GLY A 174 -9.02 -33.72 3.12
CA GLY A 174 -8.78 -32.49 2.39
C GLY A 174 -9.65 -32.35 1.13
N THR A 175 -10.70 -33.16 0.99
CA THR A 175 -11.69 -33.04 -0.09
C THR A 175 -12.62 -31.85 0.20
N VAL A 176 -12.86 -30.99 -0.75
CA VAL A 176 -13.80 -29.88 -0.61
C VAL A 176 -15.24 -30.41 -0.59
N THR A 177 -15.92 -30.20 0.51
CA THR A 177 -17.29 -30.72 0.73
C THR A 177 -18.36 -29.66 0.60
N ALA A 178 -18.01 -28.39 0.85
CA ALA A 178 -18.88 -27.24 0.61
C ALA A 178 -18.03 -26.01 0.28
N VAL A 179 -18.62 -25.11 -0.50
CA VAL A 179 -18.07 -23.76 -0.78
C VAL A 179 -19.20 -22.78 -0.64
N SER A 180 -19.06 -21.80 0.24
CA SER A 180 -20.00 -20.71 0.36
C SER A 180 -19.54 -19.49 -0.45
N LEU A 181 -20.49 -18.77 -1.03
CA LEU A 181 -20.30 -17.56 -1.79
C LEU A 181 -21.31 -16.51 -1.31
N ALA A 182 -20.83 -15.42 -0.74
CA ALA A 182 -21.66 -14.27 -0.33
C ALA A 182 -21.23 -13.01 -1.08
N GLY A 183 -22.19 -12.22 -1.58
CA GLY A 183 -21.97 -10.94 -2.24
C GLY A 183 -22.56 -9.78 -1.45
N TRP A 184 -22.18 -8.53 -1.79
CA TRP A 184 -22.88 -7.33 -1.34
C TRP A 184 -24.33 -7.37 -1.83
N GLY A 185 -25.29 -7.16 -0.93
CA GLY A 185 -26.73 -7.19 -1.27
C GLY A 185 -27.48 -8.43 -0.78
N GLY A 186 -26.79 -9.36 -0.09
CA GLY A 186 -27.44 -10.50 0.56
C GLY A 186 -27.68 -11.73 -0.33
N GLU A 187 -27.11 -11.78 -1.52
CA GLU A 187 -27.16 -12.97 -2.38
C GLU A 187 -26.11 -13.99 -1.95
N GLY A 188 -26.49 -14.91 -1.07
CA GLY A 188 -25.65 -16.01 -0.61
C GLY A 188 -26.01 -17.34 -1.26
N GLU A 189 -25.02 -18.19 -1.53
CA GLU A 189 -25.16 -19.52 -2.11
C GLU A 189 -24.11 -20.45 -1.53
N VAL A 190 -24.50 -21.72 -1.32
CA VAL A 190 -23.57 -22.79 -0.93
C VAL A 190 -23.58 -23.86 -2.01
N LEU A 191 -22.41 -24.18 -2.53
CA LEU A 191 -22.18 -25.34 -3.37
C LEU A 191 -21.83 -26.52 -2.44
N PHE A 192 -22.59 -27.60 -2.48
CA PHE A 192 -22.48 -28.72 -1.55
C PHE A 192 -22.28 -30.05 -2.29
N VAL A 193 -21.39 -30.89 -1.81
CA VAL A 193 -21.20 -32.26 -2.31
C VAL A 193 -22.08 -33.21 -1.50
N GLY A 194 -23.14 -33.68 -2.11
CA GLY A 194 -24.11 -34.59 -1.50
C GLY A 194 -25.42 -34.62 -2.24
N GLU A 195 -26.42 -35.33 -1.68
CA GLU A 195 -27.76 -35.40 -2.19
C GLU A 195 -28.44 -34.00 -2.27
N PRO A 196 -29.39 -33.80 -3.17
CA PRO A 196 -30.15 -32.56 -3.25
C PRO A 196 -30.84 -32.19 -1.94
N LEU A 197 -30.65 -30.96 -1.49
CA LEU A 197 -31.17 -30.43 -0.23
C LEU A 197 -32.33 -29.46 -0.49
N PRO A 198 -33.37 -29.44 0.35
CA PRO A 198 -34.58 -28.63 0.15
C PRO A 198 -34.38 -27.18 0.66
N ALA A 199 -33.34 -26.49 0.20
CA ALA A 199 -33.07 -25.09 0.56
C ALA A 199 -32.61 -24.29 -0.68
N PRO A 200 -33.23 -23.13 -0.97
CA PRO A 200 -32.98 -22.39 -2.23
C PRO A 200 -31.55 -21.81 -2.34
N PHE A 201 -30.84 -21.65 -1.23
CA PHE A 201 -29.48 -21.16 -1.21
C PHE A 201 -28.43 -22.27 -1.36
N ILE A 202 -28.85 -23.55 -1.57
CA ILE A 202 -27.94 -24.69 -1.69
C ILE A 202 -28.03 -25.28 -3.10
N ALA A 203 -26.89 -25.38 -3.75
CA ALA A 203 -26.73 -26.13 -4.99
C ALA A 203 -25.94 -27.40 -4.73
N SER A 204 -26.58 -28.57 -4.81
CA SER A 204 -25.97 -29.87 -4.55
C SER A 204 -25.33 -30.46 -5.81
N PHE A 205 -24.21 -31.17 -5.62
CA PHE A 205 -23.43 -31.83 -6.67
C PHE A 205 -23.08 -33.26 -6.23
N ALA A 206 -23.07 -34.21 -7.15
CA ALA A 206 -22.75 -35.59 -6.85
C ALA A 206 -21.26 -35.78 -6.53
N THR A 207 -20.39 -34.95 -7.10
CA THR A 207 -18.93 -35.07 -6.96
C THR A 207 -18.28 -33.72 -6.71
N GLU A 208 -17.09 -33.73 -6.07
CA GLU A 208 -16.26 -32.55 -5.91
C GLU A 208 -15.86 -31.92 -7.26
N ALA A 209 -15.55 -32.73 -8.28
CA ALA A 209 -15.20 -32.22 -9.59
C ALA A 209 -16.33 -31.37 -10.23
N GLU A 210 -17.58 -31.79 -10.04
CA GLU A 210 -18.76 -31.03 -10.51
C GLU A 210 -18.93 -29.74 -9.71
N LEU A 211 -18.74 -29.77 -8.40
CA LEU A 211 -18.74 -28.61 -7.52
C LEU A 211 -17.69 -27.61 -7.96
N LEU A 212 -16.44 -28.05 -8.16
CA LEU A 212 -15.34 -27.18 -8.59
C LEU A 212 -15.61 -26.54 -9.96
N ALA A 213 -16.12 -27.30 -10.92
CA ALA A 213 -16.54 -26.78 -12.21
C ALA A 213 -17.68 -25.75 -12.08
N ALA A 214 -18.63 -25.98 -11.19
CA ALA A 214 -19.70 -25.04 -10.89
C ALA A 214 -19.16 -23.77 -10.22
N LEU A 215 -18.25 -23.90 -9.26
CA LEU A 215 -17.60 -22.78 -8.58
C LEU A 215 -16.96 -21.81 -9.57
N ALA A 216 -16.14 -22.31 -10.50
CA ALA A 216 -15.50 -21.46 -11.51
C ALA A 216 -16.56 -20.70 -12.35
N ARG A 217 -17.66 -21.37 -12.75
CA ARG A 217 -18.76 -20.74 -13.48
C ARG A 217 -19.51 -19.71 -12.65
N ARG A 218 -19.76 -19.96 -11.38
CA ARG A 218 -20.44 -19.03 -10.46
C ARG A 218 -19.63 -17.75 -10.24
N ILE A 219 -18.33 -17.86 -10.01
CA ILE A 219 -17.43 -16.69 -9.86
C ILE A 219 -17.41 -15.88 -11.17
N ALA A 220 -17.31 -16.55 -12.31
CA ALA A 220 -17.33 -15.87 -13.61
C ALA A 220 -18.67 -15.16 -13.89
N ALA A 221 -19.80 -15.77 -13.57
CA ALA A 221 -21.14 -15.21 -13.79
C ALA A 221 -21.47 -14.04 -12.85
N ARG A 222 -21.05 -14.11 -11.58
CA ARG A 222 -21.22 -13.01 -10.61
C ARG A 222 -20.31 -11.82 -10.91
N ASP A 223 -19.22 -12.05 -11.63
CA ASP A 223 -18.21 -11.07 -12.03
C ASP A 223 -17.76 -10.12 -10.90
N PRO A 224 -17.23 -10.64 -9.76
CA PRO A 224 -16.71 -9.78 -8.71
C PRO A 224 -15.43 -9.06 -9.15
N ASP A 225 -15.20 -7.88 -8.59
CA ASP A 225 -13.92 -7.17 -8.68
C ASP A 225 -12.91 -7.73 -7.67
N VAL A 226 -13.41 -8.04 -6.49
CA VAL A 226 -12.62 -8.51 -5.35
C VAL A 226 -13.17 -9.84 -4.86
N ILE A 227 -12.29 -10.83 -4.73
CA ILE A 227 -12.55 -12.07 -4.00
C ILE A 227 -11.91 -11.93 -2.62
N THR A 228 -12.68 -12.22 -1.57
CA THR A 228 -12.23 -12.12 -0.18
C THR A 228 -12.67 -13.34 0.64
N GLY A 229 -12.23 -13.42 1.87
CA GLY A 229 -12.55 -14.44 2.86
C GLY A 229 -11.66 -14.29 4.06
N TRP A 230 -11.86 -15.12 5.09
CA TRP A 230 -11.03 -15.10 6.29
C TRP A 230 -9.86 -16.07 6.17
N ASN A 231 -8.65 -15.57 6.02
CA ASN A 231 -7.45 -16.36 5.69
C ASN A 231 -7.51 -17.01 4.29
N VAL A 232 -8.27 -16.43 3.39
CA VAL A 232 -8.61 -16.99 2.07
C VAL A 232 -7.39 -17.24 1.18
N ILE A 233 -6.33 -16.44 1.32
CA ILE A 233 -5.11 -16.57 0.51
C ILE A 233 -4.29 -17.78 0.93
N ASP A 234 -4.11 -17.97 2.24
CA ASP A 234 -3.21 -19.00 2.76
C ASP A 234 -3.90 -20.35 2.94
N PHE A 235 -5.24 -20.41 2.89
CA PHE A 235 -6.01 -21.63 3.04
C PHE A 235 -6.95 -21.90 1.86
N ASP A 236 -8.07 -21.20 1.74
CA ASP A 236 -9.15 -21.57 0.81
C ASP A 236 -8.70 -21.63 -0.65
N LEU A 237 -8.07 -20.58 -1.14
CA LEU A 237 -7.58 -20.52 -2.52
C LEU A 237 -6.42 -21.49 -2.76
N ASP A 238 -5.60 -21.75 -1.75
CA ASP A 238 -4.53 -22.74 -1.88
C ASP A 238 -5.08 -24.17 -2.00
N VAL A 239 -6.06 -24.52 -1.16
CA VAL A 239 -6.75 -25.79 -1.24
C VAL A 239 -7.46 -25.92 -2.58
N LEU A 240 -8.27 -24.94 -2.96
CA LEU A 240 -8.99 -24.94 -4.24
C LEU A 240 -8.02 -25.10 -5.41
N PHE A 241 -6.92 -24.36 -5.46
CA PHE A 241 -5.95 -24.47 -6.53
C PHE A 241 -5.41 -25.90 -6.69
N ARG A 242 -5.09 -26.57 -5.59
CA ARG A 242 -4.65 -27.97 -5.60
C ARG A 242 -5.77 -28.92 -6.06
N ARG A 243 -6.99 -28.76 -5.53
CA ARG A 243 -8.10 -29.65 -5.86
C ARG A 243 -8.52 -29.54 -7.32
N PHE A 244 -8.55 -28.31 -7.89
CA PHE A 244 -8.77 -28.11 -9.33
C PHE A 244 -7.73 -28.86 -10.19
N ALA A 245 -6.45 -28.84 -9.78
CA ALA A 245 -5.39 -29.54 -10.49
C ALA A 245 -5.52 -31.07 -10.39
N GLU A 246 -5.83 -31.59 -9.21
CA GLU A 246 -6.03 -33.04 -8.96
C GLU A 246 -7.19 -33.59 -9.79
N HIS A 247 -8.31 -32.86 -9.85
CA HIS A 247 -9.46 -33.25 -10.67
C HIS A 247 -9.32 -32.91 -12.16
N LYS A 248 -8.20 -32.27 -12.57
CA LYS A 248 -7.96 -31.82 -13.95
C LYS A 248 -9.08 -30.89 -14.48
N VAL A 249 -9.72 -30.14 -13.59
CA VAL A 249 -10.73 -29.14 -13.93
C VAL A 249 -10.02 -27.78 -14.11
N PRO A 250 -10.20 -27.08 -15.25
CA PRO A 250 -9.61 -25.76 -15.44
C PRO A 250 -10.22 -24.73 -14.47
N PHE A 251 -9.37 -24.07 -13.66
CA PHE A 251 -9.83 -23.04 -12.73
C PHE A 251 -9.97 -21.69 -13.46
N LEU A 252 -11.07 -21.51 -14.21
CA LEU A 252 -11.33 -20.35 -15.07
C LEU A 252 -12.21 -19.30 -14.36
N ALA A 253 -11.81 -18.84 -13.19
CA ALA A 253 -12.55 -17.87 -12.38
C ALA A 253 -12.23 -16.39 -12.74
N GLY A 254 -11.31 -16.15 -13.64
CA GLY A 254 -10.85 -14.80 -14.00
C GLY A 254 -11.66 -14.12 -15.11
N ARG A 255 -11.28 -12.87 -15.41
CA ARG A 255 -11.80 -12.04 -16.54
C ARG A 255 -11.05 -12.29 -17.85
N THR A 256 -10.18 -13.31 -17.89
CA THR A 256 -9.49 -13.77 -19.10
C THR A 256 -9.73 -15.27 -19.32
N ALA A 257 -9.25 -15.77 -20.44
CA ALA A 257 -9.26 -17.21 -20.72
C ALA A 257 -8.12 -17.95 -19.97
N ASP A 258 -7.22 -17.23 -19.32
CA ASP A 258 -6.14 -17.83 -18.57
C ASP A 258 -6.66 -18.42 -17.24
N PRO A 259 -6.17 -19.61 -16.86
CA PRO A 259 -6.55 -20.19 -15.58
C PRO A 259 -5.94 -19.39 -14.42
N VAL A 260 -6.52 -19.59 -13.25
CA VAL A 260 -5.92 -19.18 -11.98
C VAL A 260 -4.51 -19.79 -11.86
N ALA A 261 -3.55 -19.03 -11.40
CA ALA A 261 -2.15 -19.43 -11.34
C ALA A 261 -1.49 -18.97 -10.03
N ARG A 262 -0.41 -19.61 -9.65
CA ARG A 262 0.47 -19.13 -8.57
C ARG A 262 1.52 -18.18 -9.14
N THR A 263 1.78 -17.08 -8.46
CA THR A 263 2.71 -16.05 -8.90
C THR A 263 3.57 -15.54 -7.76
N GLY A 264 4.74 -14.97 -8.14
CA GLY A 264 5.68 -14.37 -7.19
C GLY A 264 6.48 -15.39 -6.36
N ALA A 265 7.42 -14.90 -5.57
CA ALA A 265 8.29 -15.71 -4.72
C ALA A 265 7.51 -16.50 -3.63
N ARG A 266 6.37 -15.94 -3.19
CA ARG A 266 5.49 -16.59 -2.19
C ARG A 266 4.49 -17.56 -2.81
N GLN A 267 4.52 -17.77 -4.10
CA GLN A 267 3.59 -18.66 -4.83
C GLN A 267 2.10 -18.37 -4.51
N THR A 268 1.76 -17.07 -4.39
CA THR A 268 0.39 -16.65 -4.08
C THR A 268 -0.55 -16.92 -5.26
N VAL A 269 -1.74 -17.40 -4.97
CA VAL A 269 -2.76 -17.65 -5.99
C VAL A 269 -3.26 -16.32 -6.55
N ARG A 270 -3.26 -16.21 -7.87
CA ARG A 270 -3.74 -15.05 -8.61
C ARG A 270 -4.91 -15.43 -9.50
N VAL A 271 -5.98 -14.64 -9.40
CA VAL A 271 -7.17 -14.75 -10.26
C VAL A 271 -7.08 -13.66 -11.35
N PRO A 272 -6.87 -14.02 -12.63
CA PRO A 272 -6.63 -13.03 -13.68
C PRO A 272 -7.77 -12.01 -13.83
N GLY A 273 -7.44 -10.73 -13.67
CA GLY A 273 -8.38 -9.62 -13.80
C GLY A 273 -9.25 -9.32 -12.59
N ARG A 274 -9.01 -9.95 -11.47
CA ARG A 274 -9.66 -9.68 -10.19
C ARG A 274 -8.60 -9.44 -9.11
N ALA A 275 -8.94 -8.67 -8.08
CA ALA A 275 -8.14 -8.56 -6.87
C ALA A 275 -8.51 -9.69 -5.90
N VAL A 276 -7.53 -10.16 -5.14
CA VAL A 276 -7.73 -11.12 -4.03
C VAL A 276 -7.27 -10.44 -2.74
N LEU A 277 -8.21 -10.18 -1.84
CA LEU A 277 -7.98 -9.48 -0.57
C LEU A 277 -8.38 -10.36 0.60
N ASP A 278 -7.43 -10.66 1.47
CA ASP A 278 -7.65 -11.44 2.67
C ASP A 278 -8.15 -10.55 3.81
N ALA A 279 -9.38 -10.78 4.28
CA ALA A 279 -10.00 -9.96 5.32
C ALA A 279 -9.23 -10.00 6.64
N LEU A 280 -8.65 -11.15 7.03
CA LEU A 280 -7.80 -11.26 8.21
C LEU A 280 -6.56 -10.36 8.10
N ARG A 281 -5.94 -10.29 6.90
CA ARG A 281 -4.80 -9.40 6.66
C ARG A 281 -5.20 -7.93 6.68
N LEU A 282 -6.39 -7.57 6.17
CA LEU A 282 -6.92 -6.20 6.23
C LEU A 282 -7.16 -5.78 7.69
N VAL A 283 -7.79 -6.64 8.49
CA VAL A 283 -8.01 -6.40 9.93
C VAL A 283 -6.68 -6.23 10.69
N ARG A 284 -5.70 -7.09 10.45
CA ARG A 284 -4.34 -6.92 11.03
C ARG A 284 -3.68 -5.61 10.63
N GLY A 285 -3.89 -5.19 9.39
CA GLY A 285 -3.32 -3.95 8.84
C GLY A 285 -4.02 -2.68 9.32
N SER A 286 -5.23 -2.76 9.85
CA SER A 286 -6.03 -1.60 10.27
C SER A 286 -5.44 -0.87 11.49
N GLY A 287 -4.65 -1.57 12.30
CA GLY A 287 -4.12 -1.06 13.57
C GLY A 287 -5.08 -1.23 14.75
N GLU A 288 -6.27 -1.75 14.54
CA GLU A 288 -7.17 -2.17 15.62
C GLU A 288 -6.60 -3.40 16.34
N ARG A 289 -6.74 -3.42 17.66
CA ARG A 289 -6.21 -4.51 18.49
C ARG A 289 -7.35 -5.42 18.93
N PHE A 290 -7.24 -6.69 18.55
CA PHE A 290 -8.11 -7.77 18.99
C PHE A 290 -7.30 -8.76 19.84
N GLU A 291 -7.91 -9.33 20.86
CA GLU A 291 -7.27 -10.36 21.71
C GLU A 291 -7.08 -11.67 20.93
N ASP A 292 -8.02 -11.99 20.04
CA ASP A 292 -7.98 -13.12 19.13
C ASP A 292 -8.40 -12.65 17.73
N LEU A 293 -7.70 -13.13 16.72
CA LEU A 293 -7.94 -12.80 15.31
C LEU A 293 -8.74 -13.90 14.57
N SER A 294 -9.40 -14.79 15.28
CA SER A 294 -10.38 -15.70 14.68
C SER A 294 -11.57 -14.92 14.15
N LEU A 295 -12.21 -15.43 13.09
CA LEU A 295 -13.43 -14.80 12.53
C LEU A 295 -14.50 -14.61 13.62
N GLU A 296 -14.69 -15.60 14.49
CA GLU A 296 -15.62 -15.56 15.62
C GLU A 296 -15.34 -14.38 16.56
N ALA A 297 -14.08 -14.24 17.04
CA ALA A 297 -13.72 -13.22 18.00
C ALA A 297 -13.85 -11.81 17.40
N VAL A 298 -13.44 -11.62 16.15
CA VAL A 298 -13.55 -10.32 15.47
C VAL A 298 -15.00 -10.00 15.15
N ALA A 299 -15.82 -10.97 14.70
CA ALA A 299 -17.24 -10.76 14.47
C ALA A 299 -17.97 -10.36 15.74
N GLN A 300 -17.68 -11.04 16.86
CA GLN A 300 -18.25 -10.67 18.16
C GLN A 300 -17.84 -9.26 18.59
N ALA A 301 -16.58 -8.89 18.43
CA ALA A 301 -16.08 -7.57 18.80
C ALA A 301 -16.66 -6.43 17.94
N VAL A 302 -16.77 -6.64 16.62
CA VAL A 302 -17.15 -5.60 15.64
C VAL A 302 -18.66 -5.53 15.43
N LEU A 303 -19.33 -6.69 15.38
CA LEU A 303 -20.76 -6.79 15.03
C LEU A 303 -21.65 -7.09 16.24
N GLY A 304 -21.10 -7.56 17.37
CA GLY A 304 -21.86 -8.11 18.49
C GLY A 304 -22.52 -9.46 18.18
N GLU A 305 -22.08 -10.14 17.13
CA GLU A 305 -22.61 -11.40 16.63
C GLU A 305 -21.47 -12.37 16.35
N GLY A 306 -21.72 -13.69 16.45
CA GLY A 306 -20.73 -14.71 16.21
C GLY A 306 -21.22 -15.80 15.27
N LYS A 307 -20.43 -16.86 15.18
CA LYS A 307 -20.74 -18.08 14.48
C LYS A 307 -21.84 -18.86 15.21
N THR A 308 -22.53 -19.74 14.48
CA THR A 308 -23.54 -20.63 15.07
C THR A 308 -22.94 -21.84 15.80
N VAL A 309 -21.69 -22.21 15.49
CA VAL A 309 -20.97 -23.30 16.16
C VAL A 309 -19.86 -22.70 17.02
N HIS A 310 -19.97 -22.86 18.33
CA HIS A 310 -19.03 -22.27 19.31
C HIS A 310 -17.94 -23.24 19.79
N ALA A 311 -17.97 -24.52 19.37
CA ALA A 311 -16.94 -25.49 19.69
C ALA A 311 -15.57 -25.11 19.10
N LYS A 312 -14.47 -25.53 19.76
CA LYS A 312 -13.09 -25.23 19.33
C LYS A 312 -12.30 -26.52 19.07
N GLY A 313 -11.28 -26.42 18.22
CA GLY A 313 -10.36 -27.53 17.95
C GLY A 313 -11.03 -28.80 17.44
N GLU A 314 -10.72 -29.95 18.00
CA GLU A 314 -11.24 -31.27 17.59
C GLU A 314 -12.75 -31.37 17.78
N GLU A 315 -13.30 -30.76 18.81
CA GLU A 315 -14.75 -30.73 19.06
C GLU A 315 -15.51 -30.01 17.92
N LYS A 316 -14.93 -28.95 17.38
CA LYS A 316 -15.50 -28.23 16.24
C LYS A 316 -15.53 -29.13 15.00
N LEU A 317 -14.43 -29.83 14.71
CA LEU A 317 -14.35 -30.73 13.55
C LEU A 317 -15.37 -31.88 13.69
N ALA A 318 -15.52 -32.44 14.87
CA ALA A 318 -16.49 -33.50 15.15
C ALA A 318 -17.94 -32.99 14.98
N GLU A 319 -18.23 -31.78 15.46
CA GLU A 319 -19.56 -31.16 15.33
C GLU A 319 -19.88 -30.83 13.87
N LEU A 320 -18.94 -30.27 13.10
CA LEU A 320 -19.14 -30.02 11.67
C LEU A 320 -19.36 -31.31 10.88
N ALA A 321 -18.63 -32.37 11.20
CA ALA A 321 -18.84 -33.69 10.60
C ALA A 321 -20.22 -34.27 10.95
N ARG A 322 -20.70 -34.07 12.18
CA ARG A 322 -22.04 -34.46 12.61
C ARG A 322 -23.10 -33.65 11.84
N LEU A 323 -22.99 -32.32 11.82
CA LEU A 323 -23.92 -31.43 11.12
C LEU A 323 -24.00 -31.80 9.63
N ARG A 324 -22.86 -32.02 8.98
CA ARG A 324 -22.83 -32.41 7.57
C ARG A 324 -23.61 -33.71 7.31
N ARG A 325 -23.50 -34.70 8.19
CA ARG A 325 -24.15 -36.02 8.05
C ARG A 325 -25.61 -35.96 8.42
N ASP A 326 -25.94 -35.36 9.59
CA ASP A 326 -27.25 -35.48 10.22
C ASP A 326 -28.16 -34.26 9.93
N GLU A 327 -27.56 -33.09 9.70
CA GLU A 327 -28.26 -31.81 9.51
C GLU A 327 -27.61 -30.97 8.39
N PRO A 328 -27.53 -31.49 7.14
CA PRO A 328 -26.73 -30.86 6.08
C PRO A 328 -27.21 -29.44 5.67
N VAL A 329 -28.48 -29.11 5.86
CA VAL A 329 -28.98 -27.75 5.65
C VAL A 329 -28.40 -26.77 6.68
N ASN A 330 -28.32 -27.18 7.96
CA ASN A 330 -27.72 -26.39 9.03
C ASN A 330 -26.20 -26.24 8.82
N PHE A 331 -25.53 -27.30 8.35
CA PHE A 331 -24.12 -27.24 7.93
C PHE A 331 -23.90 -26.20 6.83
N CYS A 332 -24.71 -26.21 5.77
CA CYS A 332 -24.61 -25.21 4.70
C CYS A 332 -24.93 -23.79 5.19
N ALA A 333 -25.91 -23.63 6.07
CA ALA A 333 -26.23 -22.34 6.68
C ALA A 333 -25.05 -21.79 7.51
N TYR A 334 -24.34 -22.67 8.24
CA TYR A 334 -23.10 -22.32 8.94
C TYR A 334 -22.02 -21.83 7.96
N CYS A 335 -21.75 -22.57 6.87
CA CYS A 335 -20.75 -22.18 5.88
C CYS A 335 -21.09 -20.81 5.26
N LEU A 336 -22.36 -20.57 4.92
CA LEU A 336 -22.79 -19.28 4.36
C LEU A 336 -22.58 -18.13 5.34
N ARG A 337 -22.90 -18.38 6.60
CA ARG A 337 -22.74 -17.39 7.67
C ARG A 337 -21.29 -16.91 7.80
N ASP A 338 -20.30 -17.80 7.66
CA ASP A 338 -18.90 -17.44 7.72
C ASP A 338 -18.53 -16.44 6.61
N SER A 339 -18.94 -16.65 5.38
CA SER A 339 -18.74 -15.69 4.28
C SER A 339 -19.48 -14.36 4.50
N GLU A 340 -20.72 -14.40 5.00
CA GLU A 340 -21.50 -13.17 5.31
C GLU A 340 -20.85 -12.34 6.41
N LEU A 341 -20.35 -12.97 7.47
CA LEU A 341 -19.66 -12.29 8.56
C LEU A 341 -18.43 -11.52 8.07
N VAL A 342 -17.66 -12.10 7.13
CA VAL A 342 -16.50 -11.42 6.52
C VAL A 342 -16.91 -10.11 5.87
N LEU A 343 -17.93 -10.11 5.00
CA LEU A 343 -18.39 -8.88 4.34
C LEU A 343 -18.93 -7.86 5.35
N ARG A 344 -19.69 -8.30 6.33
CA ARG A 344 -20.25 -7.42 7.36
C ARG A 344 -19.18 -6.78 8.23
N ILE A 345 -18.10 -7.51 8.57
CA ILE A 345 -16.93 -6.95 9.27
C ILE A 345 -16.30 -5.86 8.40
N LEU A 346 -16.00 -6.15 7.13
CA LEU A 346 -15.37 -5.19 6.23
C LEU A 346 -16.21 -3.92 6.06
N ALA A 347 -17.52 -4.06 5.86
CA ALA A 347 -18.44 -2.93 5.75
C ALA A 347 -18.53 -2.11 7.05
N LYS A 348 -18.63 -2.79 8.20
CA LYS A 348 -18.75 -2.11 9.51
C LYS A 348 -17.48 -1.34 9.89
N THR A 349 -16.32 -1.89 9.55
CA THR A 349 -15.02 -1.25 9.78
C THR A 349 -14.60 -0.29 8.68
N GLY A 350 -15.30 -0.28 7.53
CA GLY A 350 -14.97 0.53 6.35
C GLY A 350 -13.65 0.11 5.67
N LEU A 351 -13.13 -1.09 5.97
CA LEU A 351 -11.84 -1.56 5.44
C LEU A 351 -11.87 -1.80 3.92
N ASP A 352 -13.02 -2.10 3.35
CA ASP A 352 -13.27 -2.20 1.92
C ASP A 352 -13.05 -0.86 1.20
N ALA A 353 -13.77 0.19 1.61
CA ALA A 353 -13.65 1.54 1.07
C ALA A 353 -12.24 2.13 1.33
N LEU A 354 -11.71 1.93 2.54
CA LEU A 354 -10.38 2.38 2.92
C LEU A 354 -9.29 1.74 2.05
N THR A 355 -9.41 0.44 1.73
CA THR A 355 -8.46 -0.26 0.85
C THR A 355 -8.48 0.31 -0.57
N ALA A 356 -9.66 0.51 -1.14
CA ALA A 356 -9.82 1.11 -2.46
C ALA A 356 -9.27 2.55 -2.50
N ARG A 357 -9.55 3.34 -1.47
CA ARG A 357 -9.04 4.72 -1.36
C ARG A 357 -7.52 4.77 -1.24
N ARG A 358 -6.91 3.86 -0.44
CA ARG A 358 -5.45 3.75 -0.33
C ARG A 358 -4.80 3.39 -1.67
N ALA A 359 -5.34 2.41 -2.40
CA ALA A 359 -4.87 2.05 -3.73
C ALA A 359 -4.95 3.25 -4.69
N ALA A 360 -6.08 3.97 -4.71
CA ALA A 360 -6.28 5.16 -5.54
C ALA A 360 -5.27 6.29 -5.23
N LEU A 361 -4.94 6.53 -3.97
CA LEU A 361 -4.02 7.61 -3.57
C LEU A 361 -2.54 7.25 -3.77
N THR A 362 -2.20 5.97 -3.76
CA THR A 362 -0.81 5.50 -3.90
C THR A 362 -0.45 4.98 -5.29
N GLY A 363 -1.45 4.60 -6.06
CA GLY A 363 -1.28 4.00 -7.39
C GLY A 363 -0.78 2.55 -7.37
N VAL A 364 -0.79 1.89 -6.21
CA VAL A 364 -0.48 0.46 -6.13
C VAL A 364 -1.72 -0.41 -6.37
N PRO A 365 -1.55 -1.68 -6.78
CA PRO A 365 -2.65 -2.65 -6.83
C PRO A 365 -3.39 -2.76 -5.49
N LEU A 366 -4.67 -3.12 -5.51
CA LEU A 366 -5.51 -3.29 -4.32
C LEU A 366 -4.86 -4.23 -3.28
N GLU A 367 -4.23 -5.31 -3.72
CA GLU A 367 -3.54 -6.29 -2.88
C GLU A 367 -2.34 -5.71 -2.11
N LEU A 368 -1.79 -4.60 -2.59
CA LEU A 368 -0.64 -3.92 -1.98
C LEU A 368 -1.03 -2.64 -1.25
N ALA A 369 -2.31 -2.27 -1.22
CA ALA A 369 -2.79 -1.01 -0.63
C ALA A 369 -2.38 -0.83 0.85
N TRP A 370 -2.20 -1.91 1.60
CA TRP A 370 -1.79 -1.90 3.02
C TRP A 370 -0.29 -2.07 3.23
N THR A 371 0.50 -2.18 2.16
CA THR A 371 1.96 -2.34 2.21
C THR A 371 2.65 -1.00 1.98
N SER A 372 3.36 -0.50 2.99
CA SER A 372 3.98 0.84 2.95
C SER A 372 5.15 0.95 1.97
N ILE A 373 5.98 -0.11 1.84
CA ILE A 373 7.16 -0.09 0.95
C ILE A 373 6.74 0.03 -0.52
N PRO A 374 5.86 -0.80 -1.09
CA PRO A 374 5.41 -0.65 -2.46
C PRO A 374 4.75 0.70 -2.75
N ALA A 375 3.93 1.20 -1.81
CA ALA A 375 3.29 2.51 -1.93
C ALA A 375 4.33 3.63 -2.02
N PHE A 376 5.30 3.65 -1.10
CA PHE A 376 6.39 4.62 -1.11
C PHE A 376 7.23 4.54 -2.39
N GLU A 377 7.69 3.33 -2.75
CA GLU A 377 8.51 3.12 -3.95
C GLU A 377 7.80 3.58 -5.22
N ARG A 378 6.50 3.31 -5.34
CA ARG A 378 5.67 3.76 -6.48
C ARG A 378 5.63 5.28 -6.59
N ILE A 379 5.30 5.96 -5.49
CA ILE A 379 5.15 7.42 -5.44
C ILE A 379 6.51 8.08 -5.68
N TYR A 380 7.55 7.60 -5.02
CA TYR A 380 8.90 8.16 -5.11
C TYR A 380 9.54 7.98 -6.48
N ALA A 381 9.40 6.77 -7.08
CA ALA A 381 9.87 6.50 -8.44
C ALA A 381 9.21 7.42 -9.49
N THR A 382 7.93 7.76 -9.32
CA THR A 382 7.25 8.72 -10.18
C THR A 382 7.91 10.10 -10.11
N GLY A 383 8.25 10.56 -8.90
CA GLY A 383 8.98 11.81 -8.69
C GLY A 383 10.40 11.84 -9.28
N LEU A 384 11.12 10.71 -9.19
CA LEU A 384 12.44 10.55 -9.82
C LEU A 384 12.35 10.63 -11.35
N ARG A 385 11.41 9.89 -11.96
CA ARG A 385 11.22 9.88 -13.42
C ARG A 385 10.84 11.24 -13.97
N ALA A 386 10.00 11.99 -13.26
CA ALA A 386 9.66 13.36 -13.63
C ALA A 386 10.90 14.29 -13.66
N ARG A 387 11.98 13.91 -12.98
CA ARG A 387 13.28 14.62 -12.96
C ARG A 387 14.34 13.96 -13.85
N HIS A 388 13.97 13.00 -14.68
CA HIS A 388 14.88 12.16 -15.48
C HIS A 388 15.96 11.50 -14.62
N VAL A 389 15.59 11.03 -13.44
CA VAL A 389 16.46 10.26 -12.55
C VAL A 389 16.03 8.79 -12.59
N LEU A 390 16.98 7.91 -12.89
CA LEU A 390 16.74 6.47 -12.89
C LEU A 390 16.58 5.97 -11.45
N PRO A 391 15.47 5.32 -11.09
CA PRO A 391 15.34 4.65 -9.81
C PRO A 391 16.43 3.59 -9.65
N PRO A 392 17.08 3.48 -8.48
CA PRO A 392 18.07 2.45 -8.23
C PRO A 392 17.45 1.06 -8.32
N GLU A 393 18.26 0.06 -8.72
CA GLU A 393 17.83 -1.34 -8.64
C GLU A 393 17.62 -1.75 -7.17
N LYS A 394 16.74 -2.73 -6.98
CA LYS A 394 16.52 -3.30 -5.65
C LYS A 394 17.71 -4.18 -5.29
N ASP A 395 18.43 -3.80 -4.25
CA ASP A 395 19.53 -4.57 -3.71
C ASP A 395 19.05 -5.35 -2.47
N ASP A 396 18.72 -6.62 -2.67
CA ASP A 396 18.23 -7.50 -1.59
C ASP A 396 19.33 -7.86 -0.57
N GLN A 397 20.60 -7.58 -0.88
CA GLN A 397 21.75 -7.79 0.02
C GLN A 397 22.13 -6.54 0.81
N ARG A 398 21.48 -5.39 0.55
CA ARG A 398 21.77 -4.16 1.26
C ARG A 398 21.45 -4.29 2.74
N GLN A 399 22.50 -4.29 3.58
CA GLN A 399 22.35 -4.21 5.03
C GLN A 399 21.96 -2.78 5.42
N VAL A 400 20.71 -2.61 5.80
CA VAL A 400 20.25 -1.40 6.47
C VAL A 400 20.14 -1.77 7.95
N SER A 401 21.03 -1.23 8.79
CA SER A 401 20.84 -1.34 10.23
C SER A 401 19.59 -0.57 10.60
N GLY A 402 18.68 -1.19 11.36
CA GLY A 402 17.44 -0.56 11.79
C GLY A 402 17.72 0.80 12.42
N ALA A 403 16.91 1.81 12.11
CA ALA A 403 16.99 3.09 12.77
C ALA A 403 16.74 2.88 14.27
N ALA A 404 17.50 3.56 15.12
CA ALA A 404 17.21 3.62 16.54
C ALA A 404 15.78 4.14 16.72
N GLY A 405 15.01 3.52 17.60
CA GLY A 405 13.65 3.95 17.91
C GLY A 405 13.57 5.40 18.41
N GLY A 406 12.37 5.87 18.72
CA GLY A 406 12.17 7.19 19.33
C GLY A 406 12.94 7.33 20.65
N THR A 407 13.33 8.56 20.96
CA THR A 407 14.03 8.86 22.23
C THR A 407 13.02 8.93 23.36
N VAL A 408 13.30 8.22 24.44
CA VAL A 408 12.55 8.30 25.69
C VAL A 408 13.40 9.11 26.68
N LEU A 409 12.80 10.12 27.32
CA LEU A 409 13.42 10.87 28.42
C LEU A 409 13.24 10.10 29.74
N GLU A 410 14.06 10.43 30.72
CA GLU A 410 13.93 9.86 32.06
C GLU A 410 12.52 10.06 32.61
N ALA A 411 11.96 9.00 33.23
CA ALA A 411 10.63 9.01 33.81
C ALA A 411 10.72 9.12 35.34
N PHE A 412 10.05 10.10 35.92
CA PHE A 412 9.98 10.27 37.37
C PHE A 412 8.69 9.63 37.88
N SER A 413 8.81 8.48 38.55
CA SER A 413 7.67 7.75 39.11
C SER A 413 7.00 8.56 40.21
N GLY A 414 5.67 8.55 40.24
CA GLY A 414 4.88 9.26 41.25
C GLY A 414 3.46 9.61 40.77
N ILE A 415 2.71 10.23 41.67
CA ILE A 415 1.41 10.83 41.36
C ILE A 415 1.58 12.35 41.36
N TYR A 416 1.25 12.98 40.26
CA TYR A 416 1.49 14.40 40.05
C TYR A 416 0.16 15.15 39.78
N PRO A 417 -0.08 16.31 40.41
CA PRO A 417 -1.20 17.17 40.07
C PRO A 417 -0.90 18.00 38.83
N ASN A 418 -1.94 18.39 38.10
CA ASN A 418 -1.90 19.40 37.05
C ASN A 418 -0.78 19.22 36.01
N VAL A 419 -0.77 18.06 35.35
CA VAL A 419 0.20 17.72 34.31
C VAL A 419 -0.32 18.13 32.94
N LEU A 420 0.50 18.85 32.17
CA LEU A 420 0.26 19.24 30.79
C LEU A 420 1.07 18.33 29.87
N VAL A 421 0.45 17.84 28.82
CA VAL A 421 1.09 17.05 27.77
C VAL A 421 1.23 17.91 26.53
N TYR A 422 2.48 18.11 26.11
CA TYR A 422 2.82 18.81 24.88
C TYR A 422 3.27 17.81 23.83
N ASP A 423 2.67 17.89 22.64
CA ASP A 423 2.87 16.95 21.57
C ASP A 423 3.29 17.66 20.28
N PHE A 424 4.32 17.16 19.62
CA PHE A 424 4.75 17.64 18.32
C PHE A 424 3.82 17.12 17.22
N ARG A 425 3.12 18.02 16.57
CA ARG A 425 2.21 17.68 15.48
C ARG A 425 2.96 17.06 14.30
N SER A 426 2.80 15.73 14.11
CA SER A 426 3.46 14.98 13.05
C SER A 426 4.97 15.23 13.01
N LEU A 427 5.70 14.93 14.11
CA LEU A 427 7.12 15.28 14.29
C LEU A 427 7.99 14.87 13.11
N TYR A 428 8.00 13.58 12.72
CA TYR A 428 8.87 13.08 11.67
C TYR A 428 8.54 13.65 10.28
N PRO A 429 7.30 13.74 9.83
CA PRO A 429 6.94 14.50 8.64
C PRO A 429 7.39 15.95 8.65
N SER A 430 7.27 16.64 9.78
CA SER A 430 7.70 18.02 9.95
C SER A 430 9.23 18.17 9.86
N ILE A 431 9.99 17.23 10.44
CA ILE A 431 11.45 17.15 10.34
C ILE A 431 11.87 16.93 8.88
N ILE A 432 11.27 15.99 8.18
CA ILE A 432 11.56 15.70 6.78
C ILE A 432 11.36 16.97 5.92
N ARG A 433 10.27 17.69 6.11
CA ARG A 433 9.99 18.95 5.39
C ARG A 433 10.94 20.06 5.73
N THR A 434 11.28 20.22 7.01
CA THR A 434 12.14 21.30 7.50
C THR A 434 13.58 21.15 7.01
N PHE A 435 14.13 19.94 7.10
CA PHE A 435 15.54 19.67 6.83
C PHE A 435 15.80 19.00 5.47
N ASN A 436 14.79 18.98 4.60
CA ASN A 436 14.88 18.40 3.26
C ASN A 436 15.43 16.97 3.24
N ILE A 437 14.99 16.14 4.21
CA ILE A 437 15.46 14.75 4.32
C ILE A 437 14.84 13.94 3.19
N ASP A 438 15.66 13.56 2.22
CA ASP A 438 15.24 12.96 0.98
C ASP A 438 16.34 12.04 0.41
N PRO A 439 16.03 10.84 -0.11
CA PRO A 439 17.01 9.93 -0.71
C PRO A 439 17.83 10.55 -1.86
N LEU A 440 17.18 11.30 -2.76
CA LEU A 440 17.84 11.96 -3.88
C LEU A 440 18.76 13.09 -3.39
N SER A 441 18.25 13.93 -2.50
CA SER A 441 19.01 15.02 -1.89
C SER A 441 20.24 14.50 -1.16
N HIS A 442 20.10 13.43 -0.37
CA HIS A 442 21.21 12.78 0.33
C HIS A 442 22.23 12.14 -0.62
N ALA A 443 21.78 11.48 -1.68
CA ALA A 443 22.67 10.83 -2.63
C ALA A 443 23.52 11.86 -3.39
N ARG A 444 22.99 13.04 -3.67
CA ARG A 444 23.66 14.12 -4.40
C ARG A 444 24.59 14.95 -3.52
N SER A 445 24.32 15.05 -2.22
CA SER A 445 25.19 15.75 -1.27
C SER A 445 26.53 15.01 -1.03
N ARG A 446 26.62 13.72 -1.35
CA ARG A 446 27.86 12.94 -1.21
C ARG A 446 28.92 13.34 -2.21
N GLY A 447 29.76 14.32 -1.84
CA GLY A 447 30.92 14.73 -2.63
C GLY A 447 30.93 16.18 -3.09
N ALA A 448 29.87 16.95 -2.82
CA ALA A 448 29.88 18.38 -3.04
C ALA A 448 30.61 19.13 -1.89
N LEU A 449 31.45 20.08 -2.23
CA LEU A 449 32.03 21.07 -1.32
C LEU A 449 30.97 22.14 -0.97
N VAL A 450 30.45 22.16 0.00
CA VAL A 450 29.55 22.20 1.07
C VAL A 450 29.22 23.59 1.67
N ALA A 451 29.17 24.67 0.94
CA ALA A 451 28.59 25.90 1.50
C ALA A 451 27.06 25.90 1.61
N ASP A 452 26.37 24.97 0.97
CA ASP A 452 24.91 25.03 0.74
C ASP A 452 24.12 23.75 1.08
N GLU A 453 24.60 22.96 2.04
CA GLU A 453 23.95 21.75 2.51
C GLU A 453 23.34 21.94 3.91
N ILE A 454 22.37 21.07 4.23
CA ILE A 454 21.81 20.94 5.57
C ILE A 454 22.44 19.70 6.21
N GLU A 455 23.12 19.89 7.33
CA GLU A 455 23.70 18.78 8.09
C GLU A 455 22.80 18.39 9.26
N ALA A 456 22.51 17.09 9.35
CA ALA A 456 21.77 16.52 10.47
C ALA A 456 22.70 16.20 11.65
N PRO A 457 22.17 16.06 12.89
CA PRO A 457 22.98 15.76 14.08
C PRO A 457 23.76 14.43 14.00
N ASN A 458 23.35 13.50 13.14
CA ASN A 458 24.09 12.25 12.87
C ASN A 458 25.14 12.37 11.76
N GLY A 459 25.39 13.58 11.22
CA GLY A 459 26.34 13.85 10.14
C GLY A 459 25.82 13.59 8.73
N ALA A 460 24.56 13.15 8.56
CA ALA A 460 23.96 13.02 7.24
C ALA A 460 23.71 14.41 6.63
N ARG A 461 23.91 14.53 5.32
CA ARG A 461 23.83 15.81 4.61
C ARG A 461 22.77 15.76 3.51
N PHE A 462 22.16 16.90 3.24
CA PHE A 462 21.08 17.07 2.29
C PHE A 462 21.26 18.35 1.49
N GLU A 463 21.01 18.30 0.17
CA GLU A 463 20.94 19.52 -0.64
C GLU A 463 19.82 20.44 -0.15
N ARG A 464 19.98 21.77 -0.37
CA ARG A 464 18.89 22.74 -0.10
C ARG A 464 17.82 22.78 -1.17
N LYS A 465 18.10 22.27 -2.37
CA LYS A 465 17.10 22.15 -3.43
C LYS A 465 15.99 21.20 -2.98
N ALA A 466 14.73 21.61 -3.20
CA ALA A 466 13.57 20.86 -2.75
C ALA A 466 13.61 19.39 -3.19
N GLY A 467 13.59 18.49 -2.23
CA GLY A 467 13.59 17.04 -2.41
C GLY A 467 12.20 16.52 -2.76
N ILE A 468 12.16 15.31 -3.30
CA ILE A 468 10.90 14.64 -3.71
C ILE A 468 10.04 14.32 -2.50
N LEU A 469 10.62 13.75 -1.45
CA LEU A 469 9.88 13.34 -0.26
C LEU A 469 9.28 14.52 0.52
N PRO A 470 10.00 15.62 0.79
CA PRO A 470 9.42 16.83 1.38
C PRO A 470 8.25 17.41 0.58
N GLU A 471 8.31 17.38 -0.77
CA GLU A 471 7.22 17.80 -1.63
C GLU A 471 5.99 16.89 -1.49
N ILE A 472 6.18 15.57 -1.50
CA ILE A 472 5.12 14.58 -1.30
C ILE A 472 4.44 14.79 0.05
N ILE A 473 5.22 14.92 1.13
CA ILE A 473 4.68 15.11 2.49
C ILE A 473 3.92 16.45 2.58
N SER A 474 4.43 17.50 1.95
CA SER A 474 3.76 18.81 1.93
C SER A 474 2.43 18.74 1.19
N ARG A 475 2.39 18.08 0.04
CA ARG A 475 1.16 17.83 -0.70
C ARG A 475 0.15 17.03 0.12
N TYR A 476 0.58 15.94 0.75
CA TYR A 476 -0.32 15.11 1.56
C TYR A 476 -0.82 15.83 2.81
N ALA A 477 -0.03 16.75 3.38
CA ALA A 477 -0.50 17.59 4.48
C ALA A 477 -1.64 18.53 4.02
N ALA A 478 -1.48 19.17 2.86
CA ALA A 478 -2.49 20.05 2.28
C ALA A 478 -3.76 19.27 1.88
N GLU A 479 -3.59 18.12 1.22
CA GLU A 479 -4.72 17.24 0.84
C GLU A 479 -5.49 16.72 2.06
N ARG A 480 -4.78 16.39 3.14
CA ARG A 480 -5.41 15.99 4.39
C ARG A 480 -6.25 17.12 4.99
N GLU A 481 -5.74 18.34 5.00
CA GLU A 481 -6.49 19.51 5.49
C GLU A 481 -7.72 19.78 4.62
N ALA A 482 -7.58 19.65 3.30
CA ALA A 482 -8.69 19.78 2.36
C ALA A 482 -9.74 18.69 2.55
N ALA A 483 -9.34 17.45 2.81
CA ALA A 483 -10.24 16.33 3.10
C ALA A 483 -11.03 16.57 4.41
N LEU A 484 -10.35 17.00 5.48
CA LEU A 484 -11.02 17.34 6.75
C LEU A 484 -12.03 18.49 6.57
N ALA A 485 -11.68 19.51 5.77
CA ALA A 485 -12.60 20.62 5.48
C ALA A 485 -13.85 20.18 4.70
N LYS A 486 -13.77 19.11 3.91
CA LYS A 486 -14.88 18.50 3.16
C LYS A 486 -15.65 17.44 3.96
N GLY A 487 -15.20 17.07 5.17
CA GLY A 487 -15.76 15.97 5.96
C GLY A 487 -15.41 14.57 5.41
N ASP A 488 -14.38 14.45 4.56
CA ASP A 488 -13.87 13.16 4.07
C ASP A 488 -12.84 12.61 5.07
N ASP A 489 -13.34 12.05 6.17
CA ASP A 489 -12.51 11.49 7.23
C ASP A 489 -11.67 10.30 6.74
N THR A 490 -12.19 9.55 5.77
CA THR A 490 -11.49 8.40 5.19
C THR A 490 -10.23 8.84 4.45
N ALA A 491 -10.32 9.83 3.56
CA ALA A 491 -9.13 10.35 2.87
C ALA A 491 -8.16 11.01 3.85
N ALA A 492 -8.65 11.78 4.82
CA ALA A 492 -7.82 12.41 5.84
C ALA A 492 -7.04 11.37 6.67
N TYR A 493 -7.67 10.26 6.99
CA TYR A 493 -7.03 9.14 7.69
C TYR A 493 -5.95 8.48 6.82
N VAL A 494 -6.22 8.22 5.53
CA VAL A 494 -5.23 7.64 4.61
C VAL A 494 -4.00 8.53 4.49
N TYR A 495 -4.17 9.83 4.28
CA TYR A 495 -3.03 10.76 4.21
C TYR A 495 -2.20 10.78 5.50
N LYS A 496 -2.86 10.71 6.67
CA LYS A 496 -2.17 10.60 7.96
C LYS A 496 -1.31 9.34 8.05
N ILE A 497 -1.87 8.18 7.69
CA ILE A 497 -1.16 6.90 7.73
C ILE A 497 0.03 6.90 6.77
N LEU A 498 -0.15 7.37 5.53
CA LEU A 498 0.91 7.43 4.53
C LEU A 498 2.08 8.30 4.99
N GLN A 499 1.80 9.52 5.49
CA GLN A 499 2.84 10.40 6.01
C GLN A 499 3.65 9.77 7.15
N ASN A 500 2.99 9.11 8.08
CA ASN A 500 3.64 8.49 9.24
C ASN A 500 4.45 7.24 8.85
N SER A 501 4.02 6.50 7.82
CA SER A 501 4.69 5.27 7.40
C SER A 501 6.01 5.53 6.66
N PHE A 502 6.20 6.69 6.04
CA PHE A 502 7.38 6.99 5.23
C PHE A 502 8.69 6.98 6.01
N TYR A 503 8.67 7.40 7.28
CA TYR A 503 9.83 7.26 8.15
C TYR A 503 10.28 5.80 8.28
N GLY A 504 9.36 4.90 8.64
CA GLY A 504 9.66 3.47 8.81
C GLY A 504 10.17 2.81 7.54
N VAL A 505 9.65 3.22 6.38
CA VAL A 505 10.07 2.70 5.07
C VAL A 505 11.52 3.08 4.74
N LEU A 506 11.97 4.29 5.08
CA LEU A 506 13.35 4.73 4.85
C LEU A 506 14.39 3.94 5.66
N GLY A 507 13.96 3.30 6.75
CA GLY A 507 14.79 2.40 7.56
C GLY A 507 14.57 0.91 7.29
N ALA A 508 13.68 0.54 6.36
CA ALA A 508 13.30 -0.86 6.13
C ALA A 508 14.20 -1.53 5.08
N PRO A 509 14.83 -2.68 5.38
CA PRO A 509 15.76 -3.36 4.46
C PRO A 509 15.17 -3.70 3.08
N GLY A 510 13.85 -3.92 3.00
CA GLY A 510 13.17 -4.25 1.75
C GLY A 510 12.91 -3.04 0.82
N CYS A 511 13.19 -1.82 1.24
CA CYS A 511 12.98 -0.62 0.42
C CYS A 511 14.25 -0.26 -0.37
N ARG A 512 14.12 -0.05 -1.69
CA ARG A 512 15.23 0.33 -2.56
C ARG A 512 15.86 1.68 -2.24
N TYR A 513 15.15 2.54 -1.51
CA TYR A 513 15.60 3.86 -1.09
C TYR A 513 16.05 3.91 0.37
N ALA A 514 16.03 2.79 1.08
CA ALA A 514 16.43 2.75 2.47
C ALA A 514 17.95 2.99 2.61
N LEU A 515 18.30 3.93 3.46
CA LEU A 515 19.67 4.24 3.84
C LEU A 515 19.70 4.48 5.35
N THR A 516 20.61 3.82 6.05
CA THR A 516 20.74 3.94 7.52
C THR A 516 20.86 5.40 7.98
N GLY A 517 21.60 6.22 7.23
CA GLY A 517 21.79 7.64 7.53
C GLY A 517 20.51 8.47 7.47
N LEU A 518 19.56 8.12 6.60
CA LEU A 518 18.30 8.86 6.44
C LEU A 518 17.37 8.70 7.65
N ALA A 519 17.08 7.47 8.01
CA ALA A 519 16.22 7.19 9.16
C ALA A 519 16.85 7.70 10.46
N ALA A 520 18.16 7.53 10.62
CA ALA A 520 18.91 8.06 11.77
C ALA A 520 18.94 9.60 11.80
N ALA A 521 18.94 10.28 10.65
CA ALA A 521 18.82 11.74 10.61
C ALA A 521 17.49 12.22 11.19
N ILE A 522 16.38 11.57 10.83
CA ILE A 522 15.05 11.91 11.33
C ILE A 522 14.99 11.75 12.85
N THR A 523 15.44 10.62 13.39
CA THR A 523 15.44 10.36 14.84
C THR A 523 16.41 11.25 15.61
N SER A 524 17.57 11.59 15.03
CA SER A 524 18.52 12.49 15.66
C SER A 524 18.00 13.93 15.79
N PHE A 525 17.31 14.44 14.78
CA PHE A 525 16.57 15.69 14.87
C PHE A 525 15.43 15.59 15.89
N GLY A 526 14.67 14.47 15.88
CA GLY A 526 13.62 14.22 16.87
C GLY A 526 14.14 14.32 18.29
N LYS A 527 15.27 13.65 18.59
CA LYS A 527 15.97 13.74 19.88
C LYS A 527 16.38 15.17 20.21
N LYS A 528 16.97 15.90 19.25
CA LYS A 528 17.38 17.29 19.42
C LYS A 528 16.18 18.17 19.86
N PHE A 529 15.04 18.05 19.21
CA PHE A 529 13.88 18.89 19.49
C PHE A 529 13.11 18.47 20.74
N LEU A 530 13.04 17.17 21.03
CA LEU A 530 12.48 16.67 22.30
C LEU A 530 13.32 17.19 23.49
N THR A 531 14.66 17.14 23.38
CA THR A 531 15.58 17.68 24.38
C THR A 531 15.42 19.20 24.50
N ALA A 532 15.33 19.93 23.38
CA ALA A 532 15.11 21.38 23.39
C ALA A 532 13.79 21.77 24.06
N ALA A 533 12.73 20.96 23.88
CA ALA A 533 11.46 21.17 24.56
C ALA A 533 11.59 20.96 26.10
N ARG A 534 12.29 19.91 26.54
CA ARG A 534 12.60 19.69 27.95
C ARG A 534 13.37 20.90 28.52
N ASP A 535 14.45 21.29 27.90
CA ASP A 535 15.33 22.37 28.38
C ASP A 535 14.58 23.72 28.43
N PHE A 536 13.64 23.95 27.49
CA PHE A 536 12.77 25.12 27.50
C PHE A 536 11.90 25.21 28.74
N PHE A 537 11.29 24.10 29.15
CA PHE A 537 10.44 24.06 30.36
C PHE A 537 11.26 24.14 31.62
N GLU A 538 12.36 23.43 31.71
CA GLU A 538 13.23 23.42 32.87
C GLU A 538 13.90 24.80 33.13
N ALA A 539 14.31 25.50 32.07
CA ALA A 539 14.80 26.88 32.15
C ALA A 539 13.74 27.88 32.69
N ARG A 540 12.48 27.52 32.65
CA ARG A 540 11.35 28.29 33.21
C ARG A 540 10.87 27.80 34.57
N GLY A 541 11.67 26.95 35.22
CA GLY A 541 11.36 26.39 36.53
C GLY A 541 10.22 25.34 36.52
N LYS A 542 9.83 24.83 35.35
CA LYS A 542 8.84 23.75 35.23
C LYS A 542 9.54 22.40 35.18
N ARG A 543 9.03 21.43 35.91
CA ARG A 543 9.59 20.09 35.93
C ARG A 543 9.00 19.25 34.79
N VAL A 544 9.88 18.69 33.95
CA VAL A 544 9.52 17.68 32.98
C VAL A 544 9.54 16.31 33.66
N LEU A 545 8.43 15.58 33.60
CA LEU A 545 8.22 14.32 34.30
C LEU A 545 8.56 13.10 33.45
N TYR A 546 8.33 13.21 32.15
CA TYR A 546 8.51 12.16 31.17
C TYR A 546 8.50 12.74 29.76
N GLY A 547 9.07 12.05 28.82
CA GLY A 547 8.96 12.36 27.39
C GLY A 547 9.19 11.13 26.56
N ASP A 548 8.44 10.98 25.47
CA ASP A 548 8.55 9.85 24.56
C ASP A 548 8.34 10.32 23.12
N THR A 549 9.35 10.09 22.33
CA THR A 549 9.39 10.31 20.87
C THR A 549 9.02 11.74 20.46
N ASP A 550 7.77 12.16 20.62
CA ASP A 550 7.22 13.44 20.17
C ASP A 550 6.42 14.18 21.25
N SER A 551 6.37 13.64 22.46
CA SER A 551 5.60 14.25 23.56
C SER A 551 6.43 14.47 24.83
N VAL A 552 6.12 15.55 25.57
CA VAL A 552 6.68 15.85 26.88
C VAL A 552 5.57 16.11 27.90
N PHE A 553 5.74 15.55 29.09
CA PHE A 553 4.82 15.65 30.21
C PHE A 553 5.40 16.61 31.26
N VAL A 554 4.73 17.70 31.51
CA VAL A 554 5.26 18.83 32.27
C VAL A 554 4.33 19.20 33.42
N LEU A 555 4.86 19.39 34.61
CA LEU A 555 4.12 20.02 35.70
C LEU A 555 3.78 21.46 35.33
N SER A 556 2.48 21.83 35.38
CA SER A 556 2.02 23.15 34.98
C SER A 556 2.57 24.28 35.84
N GLY A 557 2.87 23.99 37.11
CA GLY A 557 3.22 24.98 38.13
C GLY A 557 2.00 25.72 38.70
N LEU A 558 0.78 25.39 38.24
CA LEU A 558 -0.47 25.95 38.79
C LEU A 558 -0.90 25.24 40.08
N PRO A 559 -1.61 25.92 40.98
CA PRO A 559 -2.10 25.33 42.24
C PRO A 559 -3.07 24.16 41.98
N GLU A 560 -3.16 23.22 42.93
CA GLU A 560 -4.00 22.01 42.78
C GLU A 560 -5.47 22.28 42.45
N GLY A 561 -5.99 23.44 42.84
CA GLY A 561 -7.38 23.86 42.54
C GLY A 561 -7.61 24.42 41.14
N ALA A 562 -6.56 24.51 40.29
CA ALA A 562 -6.69 25.06 38.96
C ALA A 562 -7.70 24.29 38.10
N THR A 563 -8.51 25.03 37.35
CA THR A 563 -9.50 24.47 36.41
C THR A 563 -8.86 23.92 35.15
N CYS A 564 -9.53 23.02 34.43
CA CYS A 564 -9.06 22.54 33.15
C CYS A 564 -8.86 23.66 32.11
N ALA A 565 -9.72 24.71 32.17
CA ALA A 565 -9.58 25.86 31.28
C ALA A 565 -8.30 26.66 31.56
N GLU A 566 -7.96 26.88 32.82
CA GLU A 566 -6.70 27.56 33.20
C GLU A 566 -5.48 26.76 32.83
N LEU A 567 -5.52 25.42 33.00
CA LEU A 567 -4.46 24.50 32.60
C LEU A 567 -4.23 24.54 31.08
N LEU A 568 -5.28 24.43 30.28
CA LEU A 568 -5.17 24.50 28.82
C LEU A 568 -4.70 25.87 28.34
N ALA A 569 -5.23 26.96 28.91
CA ALA A 569 -4.78 28.30 28.57
C ALA A 569 -3.29 28.53 28.90
N GLN A 570 -2.79 27.97 30.02
CA GLN A 570 -1.34 27.95 30.30
C GLN A 570 -0.57 27.12 29.29
N GLY A 571 -1.10 25.94 28.96
CA GLY A 571 -0.51 25.06 27.97
C GLY A 571 -0.35 25.71 26.60
N ASP A 572 -1.39 26.44 26.14
CA ASP A 572 -1.35 27.16 24.86
C ASP A 572 -0.32 28.30 24.86
N ARG A 573 -0.19 29.05 25.95
CA ARG A 573 0.84 30.10 26.10
C ARG A 573 2.24 29.51 26.04
N ASP A 574 2.48 28.41 26.75
CA ASP A 574 3.76 27.72 26.76
C ASP A 574 4.11 27.15 25.38
N ALA A 575 3.15 26.50 24.71
CA ALA A 575 3.34 25.97 23.37
C ALA A 575 3.64 27.06 22.34
N ALA A 576 2.95 28.22 22.43
CA ALA A 576 3.23 29.36 21.56
C ALA A 576 4.65 29.90 21.75
N ALA A 577 5.10 30.05 23.01
CA ALA A 577 6.44 30.52 23.34
C ALA A 577 7.53 29.54 22.87
N LEU A 578 7.33 28.23 23.07
CA LEU A 578 8.24 27.18 22.59
C LEU A 578 8.30 27.13 21.06
N ASN A 579 7.18 27.22 20.36
CA ASN A 579 7.14 27.28 18.90
C ASN A 579 7.96 28.47 18.35
N LEU A 580 7.84 29.63 18.96
CA LEU A 580 8.60 30.82 18.56
C LEU A 580 10.12 30.61 18.76
N GLN A 581 10.52 30.02 19.89
CA GLN A 581 11.91 29.71 20.17
C GLN A 581 12.48 28.68 19.19
N LEU A 582 11.76 27.58 18.94
CA LEU A 582 12.19 26.54 17.99
C LEU A 582 12.32 27.10 16.57
N THR A 583 11.35 27.88 16.11
CA THR A 583 11.41 28.52 14.79
C THR A 583 12.66 29.40 14.64
N ARG A 584 12.91 30.28 15.60
CA ARG A 584 14.10 31.16 15.58
C ARG A 584 15.42 30.37 15.61
N SER A 585 15.49 29.32 16.43
CA SER A 585 16.68 28.49 16.52
C SER A 585 16.96 27.75 15.21
N ILE A 586 15.94 27.16 14.59
CA ILE A 586 16.05 26.43 13.32
C ILE A 586 16.46 27.38 12.18
N GLU A 587 15.84 28.54 12.09
CA GLU A 587 16.16 29.55 11.07
C GLU A 587 17.61 30.09 11.24
N ALA A 588 18.04 30.34 12.46
CA ALA A 588 19.38 30.84 12.76
C ALA A 588 20.47 29.78 12.49
N GLU A 589 20.24 28.54 12.89
CA GLU A 589 21.25 27.47 12.79
C GLU A 589 21.31 26.87 11.38
N HIS A 590 20.15 26.56 10.79
CA HIS A 590 20.07 25.79 9.55
C HIS A 590 19.66 26.64 8.32
N ARG A 591 19.23 27.89 8.51
CA ARG A 591 18.76 28.81 7.43
C ARG A 591 17.63 28.19 6.61
N VAL A 592 16.67 27.54 7.26
CA VAL A 592 15.50 26.91 6.65
C VAL A 592 14.22 27.31 7.39
N PRO A 593 13.07 27.38 6.72
CA PRO A 593 11.80 27.62 7.39
C PRO A 593 11.42 26.39 8.25
N SER A 594 10.90 26.63 9.45
CA SER A 594 10.45 25.57 10.35
C SER A 594 9.01 25.14 10.06
N PHE A 595 8.79 23.84 9.88
CA PHE A 595 7.49 23.20 9.85
C PHE A 595 7.13 22.50 11.18
N LEU A 596 8.03 22.54 12.17
CA LEU A 596 7.79 21.96 13.48
C LEU A 596 6.77 22.79 14.26
N LYS A 597 5.78 22.09 14.85
CA LYS A 597 4.80 22.71 15.74
C LYS A 597 4.50 21.79 16.91
N ILE A 598 4.59 22.31 18.11
CA ILE A 598 4.16 21.66 19.34
C ILE A 598 2.87 22.31 19.83
N ARG A 599 2.00 21.55 20.44
CA ARG A 599 0.74 22.04 21.03
C ARG A 599 0.55 21.42 22.42
N CYS A 600 -0.22 22.05 23.26
CA CYS A 600 -0.77 21.40 24.43
C CYS A 600 -1.90 20.47 23.96
N ASP A 601 -1.67 19.15 24.08
CA ASP A 601 -2.64 18.15 23.61
C ASP A 601 -3.63 17.78 24.70
N LYS A 602 -3.15 17.64 25.95
CA LYS A 602 -3.95 17.20 27.10
C LYS A 602 -3.54 17.88 28.38
N ALA A 603 -4.51 18.03 29.29
CA ALA A 603 -4.30 18.47 30.65
C ALA A 603 -4.88 17.42 31.61
N TYR A 604 -4.06 16.95 32.54
CA TYR A 604 -4.46 15.98 33.54
C TYR A 604 -4.46 16.62 34.92
N ARG A 605 -5.57 16.58 35.66
CA ARG A 605 -5.63 17.03 37.04
C ARG A 605 -4.81 16.15 37.99
N ARG A 606 -4.72 14.84 37.68
CA ARG A 606 -3.84 13.88 38.35
C ARG A 606 -3.27 12.92 37.29
N PHE A 607 -1.99 12.66 37.36
CA PHE A 607 -1.29 11.78 36.46
C PHE A 607 -0.38 10.84 37.25
N LEU A 608 -0.51 9.53 37.00
CA LEU A 608 0.29 8.49 37.61
C LEU A 608 1.37 8.03 36.65
N ILE A 609 2.64 8.10 37.05
CA ILE A 609 3.76 7.46 36.38
C ILE A 609 4.20 6.28 37.26
N PRO A 610 3.99 5.02 36.81
CA PRO A 610 4.41 3.84 37.56
C PRO A 610 5.94 3.76 37.61
N ARG A 611 6.49 2.93 38.49
CA ARG A 611 7.90 2.54 38.41
C ARG A 611 8.09 1.68 37.16
N MET A 612 8.97 2.11 36.27
CA MET A 612 9.36 1.34 35.11
C MET A 612 10.51 0.38 35.46
#